data_5aaa83586e66ea13db98786364038938
#
_entry.id   5aaa83586e66ea13db98786364038938
#
_cell.length_a   1.000
_cell.length_b   1.000
_cell.length_c   1.000
_cell.angle_alpha   90.00
_cell.angle_beta   90.00
_cell.angle_gamma   90.00
#
_symmetry.space_group_name_H-M   'P 1'
#
loop_
_entity.id
_entity.type
_entity.pdbx_description
1 polymer ?
#
loop_
_entity_poly.entity_id
_entity_poly.type
_entity_poly.pdbx_seq_one_letter_code
_entity_poly.pdbx_strand_id
1 'polypeptide(L)'
;MNEEFFKKISKYSNKDCLKKLKIITPKYLNNNIKYIHVAGTNGKGSVSRLIFAILSQTLKQKIGLFTSPHIEFVNERIVVNNKMISNKDLVRIRSLIFDDIEYYQLGFFGILTLIALIYFQEQNVQWAIIEVGIGGKIDPTNIIDATYAIITSIGKDHQDRLGKTTSEILHQKLGIVKPTTKNVFISGNLNNKLKKQIDMEGYKPIYSSRLINQPYYQENKKLVLTVISKTFLEINIKQALKIINDTNIRLRFEKYQINDKTIYFDAAHNIDGIKALIKTLKINKIIPQQIIFSCLKNKYPQKLISCLKKVSDNIIICSNSNLNSITGEIFDYQKMIECNAHKIILITGSCYFLADVLNYLRTKKIIMIKKGGN
;
A
#
# COMPACT_ATOMS: atom_id res chain seq x y z
N MET A 1 11.42 18.19 0.12
CA MET A 1 10.36 18.94 0.85
C MET A 1 10.94 19.33 2.19
N ASN A 2 10.81 20.60 2.62
CA ASN A 2 11.50 21.15 3.78
C ASN A 2 10.96 20.51 5.08
N GLU A 3 11.82 20.07 6.01
CA GLU A 3 11.44 19.49 7.32
C GLU A 3 10.49 20.41 8.11
N GLU A 4 10.73 21.71 8.04
CA GLU A 4 9.94 22.74 8.69
C GLU A 4 8.48 22.73 8.20
N PHE A 5 8.25 22.57 6.89
CA PHE A 5 6.92 22.43 6.33
C PHE A 5 6.21 21.19 6.86
N PHE A 6 6.89 20.03 6.90
CA PHE A 6 6.30 18.81 7.47
C PHE A 6 5.95 18.96 8.95
N LYS A 7 6.81 19.61 9.71
CA LYS A 7 6.58 19.90 11.13
C LYS A 7 5.36 20.79 11.31
N LYS A 8 5.16 21.77 10.43
CA LYS A 8 3.99 22.65 10.44
C LYS A 8 2.70 21.89 10.13
N ILE A 9 2.65 21.17 9.01
CA ILE A 9 1.43 20.45 8.57
C ILE A 9 1.12 19.20 9.41
N SER A 10 2.08 18.69 10.19
CA SER A 10 1.81 17.58 11.13
C SER A 10 0.81 17.99 12.22
N LYS A 11 0.66 19.29 12.47
CA LYS A 11 -0.33 19.85 13.39
C LYS A 11 -1.75 19.91 12.78
N TYR A 12 -1.87 19.85 11.44
CA TYR A 12 -3.16 19.91 10.76
C TYR A 12 -3.86 18.55 10.79
N SER A 13 -5.12 18.56 11.14
CA SER A 13 -5.93 17.35 11.22
C SER A 13 -6.35 16.86 9.83
N ASN A 14 -6.32 15.55 9.61
CA ASN A 14 -6.99 14.93 8.45
C ASN A 14 -8.51 14.82 8.62
N LYS A 15 -9.07 15.32 9.72
CA LYS A 15 -10.53 15.39 9.93
C LYS A 15 -11.15 16.29 8.88
N ASP A 16 -12.26 15.85 8.29
CA ASP A 16 -12.98 16.58 7.24
C ASP A 16 -12.17 16.91 5.97
N CYS A 17 -10.99 16.32 5.81
CA CYS A 17 -10.09 16.61 4.69
C CYS A 17 -10.78 16.39 3.33
N LEU A 18 -11.61 15.35 3.19
CA LEU A 18 -12.37 15.09 1.96
C LEU A 18 -13.36 16.23 1.66
N LYS A 19 -14.04 16.79 2.68
CA LYS A 19 -14.97 17.93 2.49
C LYS A 19 -14.22 19.17 2.00
N LYS A 20 -13.07 19.46 2.60
CA LYS A 20 -12.18 20.57 2.21
C LYS A 20 -11.70 20.39 0.77
N LEU A 21 -11.24 19.19 0.40
CA LEU A 21 -10.81 18.90 -0.96
C LEU A 21 -11.94 19.07 -1.99
N LYS A 22 -13.19 18.72 -1.67
CA LYS A 22 -14.34 18.95 -2.56
C LYS A 22 -14.53 20.43 -2.92
N ILE A 23 -14.17 21.35 -2.04
CA ILE A 23 -14.23 22.78 -2.28
C ILE A 23 -13.04 23.25 -3.12
N ILE A 24 -11.85 22.68 -2.86
CA ILE A 24 -10.59 23.13 -3.45
C ILE A 24 -10.37 22.58 -4.85
N THR A 25 -10.65 21.28 -5.08
CA THR A 25 -10.30 20.60 -6.34
C THR A 25 -10.87 21.23 -7.59
N PRO A 26 -12.11 21.81 -7.63
CA PRO A 26 -12.62 22.48 -8.83
C PRO A 26 -11.77 23.65 -9.32
N LYS A 27 -10.92 24.25 -8.44
CA LYS A 27 -9.99 25.32 -8.83
C LYS A 27 -8.83 24.83 -9.70
N TYR A 28 -8.48 23.55 -9.60
CA TYR A 28 -7.25 23.00 -10.15
C TYR A 28 -7.46 21.84 -11.14
N LEU A 29 -8.61 21.17 -11.10
CA LEU A 29 -8.85 19.94 -11.85
C LEU A 29 -9.99 20.07 -12.85
N ASN A 30 -9.79 19.55 -14.07
CA ASN A 30 -10.78 19.50 -15.16
C ASN A 30 -11.36 18.10 -15.44
N ASN A 31 -11.04 17.10 -14.61
CA ASN A 31 -11.61 15.75 -14.56
C ASN A 31 -11.57 14.90 -15.86
N ASN A 32 -10.54 15.03 -16.68
CA ASN A 32 -10.39 14.22 -17.90
C ASN A 32 -9.69 12.87 -17.67
N ILE A 33 -9.36 12.51 -16.42
CA ILE A 33 -8.61 11.30 -16.07
C ILE A 33 -9.59 10.19 -15.69
N LYS A 34 -9.38 8.97 -16.22
CA LYS A 34 -10.08 7.77 -15.78
C LYS A 34 -9.37 7.16 -14.57
N TYR A 35 -10.12 6.85 -13.53
CA TYR A 35 -9.54 6.39 -12.27
C TYR A 35 -9.86 4.93 -11.97
N ILE A 36 -8.85 4.21 -11.46
CA ILE A 36 -8.99 2.91 -10.79
C ILE A 36 -8.72 3.14 -9.31
N HIS A 37 -9.73 3.01 -8.46
CA HIS A 37 -9.64 3.30 -7.04
C HIS A 37 -9.52 2.01 -6.25
N VAL A 38 -8.48 1.87 -5.44
CA VAL A 38 -8.14 0.61 -4.77
C VAL A 38 -8.22 0.77 -3.26
N ALA A 39 -9.22 0.13 -2.63
CA ALA A 39 -9.37 0.05 -1.18
C ALA A 39 -9.14 -1.39 -0.67
N GLY A 40 -9.00 -1.54 0.63
CA GLY A 40 -8.81 -2.82 1.31
C GLY A 40 -8.08 -2.67 2.63
N THR A 41 -7.99 -3.72 3.40
CA THR A 41 -7.17 -3.74 4.61
C THR A 41 -5.72 -4.02 4.23
N ASN A 42 -5.45 -5.15 3.60
CA ASN A 42 -4.13 -5.55 3.10
C ASN A 42 -4.17 -5.71 1.58
N GLY A 43 -3.02 -5.58 0.90
CA GLY A 43 -2.89 -5.83 -0.54
C GLY A 43 -3.13 -4.62 -1.44
N LYS A 44 -3.63 -3.49 -0.95
CA LYS A 44 -3.90 -2.28 -1.75
C LYS A 44 -2.72 -1.88 -2.63
N GLY A 45 -1.59 -1.55 -2.03
CA GLY A 45 -0.38 -1.11 -2.75
C GLY A 45 0.15 -2.16 -3.73
N SER A 46 0.06 -3.47 -3.38
CA SER A 46 0.45 -4.55 -4.29
C SER A 46 -0.44 -4.60 -5.52
N VAL A 47 -1.77 -4.57 -5.34
CA VAL A 47 -2.74 -4.57 -6.45
C VAL A 47 -2.57 -3.32 -7.31
N SER A 48 -2.44 -2.14 -6.70
CA SER A 48 -2.23 -0.87 -7.40
C SER A 48 -0.96 -0.90 -8.26
N ARG A 49 0.18 -1.36 -7.70
CA ARG A 49 1.45 -1.44 -8.43
C ARG A 49 1.43 -2.47 -9.55
N LEU A 50 0.78 -3.62 -9.36
CA LEU A 50 0.66 -4.65 -10.41
C LEU A 50 -0.22 -4.16 -11.58
N ILE A 51 -1.35 -3.51 -11.31
CA ILE A 51 -2.19 -2.92 -12.36
C ILE A 51 -1.40 -1.83 -13.10
N PHE A 52 -0.73 -0.94 -12.36
CA PHE A 52 0.11 0.10 -12.95
C PHE A 52 1.20 -0.50 -13.85
N ALA A 53 1.91 -1.54 -13.39
CA ALA A 53 2.97 -2.19 -14.17
C ALA A 53 2.43 -2.79 -15.48
N ILE A 54 1.24 -3.39 -15.46
CA ILE A 54 0.62 -3.93 -16.68
C ILE A 54 0.25 -2.79 -17.62
N LEU A 55 -0.54 -1.81 -17.15
CA LEU A 55 -1.04 -0.74 -18.01
C LEU A 55 0.10 0.11 -18.60
N SER A 56 1.13 0.41 -17.81
CA SER A 56 2.30 1.19 -18.28
C SER A 56 3.14 0.49 -19.34
N GLN A 57 3.12 -0.86 -19.36
CA GLN A 57 3.91 -1.65 -20.32
C GLN A 57 3.10 -2.09 -21.55
N THR A 58 1.76 -2.07 -21.44
CA THR A 58 0.90 -2.60 -22.52
C THR A 58 0.14 -1.52 -23.27
N LEU A 59 -0.20 -0.42 -22.60
CA LEU A 59 -0.93 0.67 -23.23
C LEU A 59 0.02 1.77 -23.73
N LYS A 60 -0.31 2.39 -24.88
CA LYS A 60 0.39 3.58 -25.39
C LYS A 60 -0.07 4.88 -24.72
N GLN A 61 -0.57 4.79 -23.50
CA GLN A 61 -1.16 5.89 -22.74
C GLN A 61 -0.27 6.25 -21.55
N LYS A 62 -0.36 7.49 -21.08
CA LYS A 62 0.28 7.87 -19.82
C LYS A 62 -0.52 7.36 -18.64
N ILE A 63 0.14 6.60 -17.80
CA ILE A 63 -0.45 5.96 -16.64
C ILE A 63 0.11 6.59 -15.38
N GLY A 64 -0.78 7.01 -14.47
CA GLY A 64 -0.46 7.53 -13.15
C GLY A 64 -0.64 6.47 -12.05
N LEU A 65 0.16 6.57 -11.00
CA LEU A 65 0.03 5.77 -9.79
C LEU A 65 0.19 6.64 -8.55
N PHE A 66 -0.79 6.57 -7.65
CA PHE A 66 -0.71 7.13 -6.30
C PHE A 66 -0.81 6.03 -5.26
N THR A 67 0.22 5.88 -4.43
CA THR A 67 0.30 4.82 -3.40
C THR A 67 0.73 5.36 -2.03
N SER A 68 0.45 4.59 -0.96
CA SER A 68 0.85 4.91 0.40
C SER A 68 1.08 3.66 1.28
N PRO A 69 1.98 3.72 2.28
CA PRO A 69 2.99 4.76 2.47
C PRO A 69 4.16 4.64 1.47
N HIS A 70 5.08 5.60 1.47
CA HIS A 70 6.39 5.44 0.83
C HIS A 70 7.31 4.57 1.70
N ILE A 71 8.36 4.05 1.10
CA ILE A 71 9.40 3.29 1.82
C ILE A 71 10.53 4.24 2.23
N GLU A 72 11.05 5.04 1.32
CA GLU A 72 12.20 5.92 1.53
C GLU A 72 11.89 7.38 1.23
N PHE A 73 11.29 7.65 0.07
CA PHE A 73 11.05 9.01 -0.41
C PHE A 73 9.57 9.26 -0.67
N VAL A 74 9.10 10.43 -0.28
CA VAL A 74 7.70 10.84 -0.52
C VAL A 74 7.33 10.80 -2.01
N ASN A 75 8.31 11.01 -2.89
CA ASN A 75 8.16 10.95 -4.34
C ASN A 75 7.68 9.59 -4.86
N GLU A 76 8.00 8.49 -4.15
CA GLU A 76 7.53 7.13 -4.49
C GLU A 76 6.01 7.02 -4.54
N ARG A 77 5.31 7.95 -3.87
CA ARG A 77 3.85 7.96 -3.81
C ARG A 77 3.19 8.40 -5.10
N ILE A 78 3.90 9.16 -5.94
CA ILE A 78 3.36 9.78 -7.15
C ILE A 78 4.27 9.43 -8.34
N VAL A 79 3.76 8.57 -9.23
CA VAL A 79 4.53 8.04 -10.35
C VAL A 79 3.74 8.21 -11.64
N VAL A 80 4.40 8.59 -12.72
CA VAL A 80 3.84 8.59 -14.08
C VAL A 80 4.81 7.83 -15.00
N ASN A 81 4.32 6.81 -15.70
CA ASN A 81 5.13 5.99 -16.64
C ASN A 81 6.51 5.60 -16.06
N ASN A 82 6.51 5.00 -14.86
CA ASN A 82 7.70 4.55 -14.13
C ASN A 82 8.66 5.65 -13.64
N LYS A 83 8.30 6.93 -13.79
CA LYS A 83 9.08 8.05 -13.24
C LYS A 83 8.37 8.65 -12.04
N MET A 84 9.05 8.71 -10.90
CA MET A 84 8.54 9.40 -9.71
C MET A 84 8.46 10.91 -9.99
N ILE A 85 7.50 11.59 -9.36
CA ILE A 85 7.45 13.05 -9.37
C ILE A 85 8.81 13.63 -8.92
N SER A 86 9.31 14.63 -9.62
CA SER A 86 10.55 15.31 -9.24
C SER A 86 10.36 16.15 -7.96
N ASN A 87 11.44 16.37 -7.20
CA ASN A 87 11.40 17.32 -6.07
C ASN A 87 10.98 18.72 -6.54
N LYS A 88 11.41 19.14 -7.73
CA LYS A 88 11.05 20.41 -8.34
C LYS A 88 9.55 20.54 -8.55
N ASP A 89 8.93 19.54 -9.17
CA ASP A 89 7.47 19.55 -9.40
C ASP A 89 6.67 19.44 -8.12
N LEU A 90 7.12 18.61 -7.17
CA LEU A 90 6.47 18.46 -5.88
C LEU A 90 6.46 19.79 -5.09
N VAL A 91 7.58 20.52 -5.10
CA VAL A 91 7.67 21.85 -4.46
C VAL A 91 6.84 22.88 -5.23
N ARG A 92 6.92 22.91 -6.56
CA ARG A 92 6.17 23.83 -7.42
C ARG A 92 4.66 23.68 -7.23
N ILE A 93 4.13 22.46 -7.30
CA ILE A 93 2.68 22.23 -7.13
C ILE A 93 2.25 22.54 -5.69
N ARG A 94 3.07 22.18 -4.69
CA ARG A 94 2.81 22.58 -3.31
C ARG A 94 2.68 24.10 -3.18
N SER A 95 3.60 24.86 -3.83
CA SER A 95 3.56 26.32 -3.79
C SER A 95 2.32 26.87 -4.50
N LEU A 96 1.88 26.26 -5.58
CA LEU A 96 0.65 26.60 -6.29
C LEU A 96 -0.60 26.53 -5.40
N ILE A 97 -0.65 25.53 -4.49
CA ILE A 97 -1.82 25.29 -3.62
C ILE A 97 -1.59 25.78 -2.18
N PHE A 98 -0.53 26.57 -1.94
CA PHE A 98 -0.09 26.94 -0.59
C PHE A 98 -1.17 27.68 0.20
N ASP A 99 -1.84 28.65 -0.40
CA ASP A 99 -2.89 29.45 0.27
C ASP A 99 -4.08 28.57 0.69
N ASP A 100 -4.47 27.62 -0.16
CA ASP A 100 -5.52 26.65 0.18
C ASP A 100 -5.07 25.68 1.30
N ILE A 101 -3.79 25.28 1.32
CA ILE A 101 -3.24 24.46 2.42
C ILE A 101 -3.39 25.19 3.75
N GLU A 102 -2.99 26.45 3.81
CA GLU A 102 -3.02 27.25 5.04
C GLU A 102 -4.46 27.57 5.45
N TYR A 103 -5.27 28.08 4.53
CA TYR A 103 -6.66 28.49 4.81
C TYR A 103 -7.51 27.32 5.31
N TYR A 104 -7.43 26.17 4.64
CA TYR A 104 -8.19 24.98 5.00
C TYR A 104 -7.48 24.07 6.00
N GLN A 105 -6.25 24.36 6.40
CA GLN A 105 -5.43 23.51 7.27
C GLN A 105 -5.44 22.05 6.80
N LEU A 106 -5.01 21.82 5.56
CA LEU A 106 -5.01 20.50 4.95
C LEU A 106 -3.95 19.61 5.60
N GLY A 107 -4.36 18.44 6.06
CA GLY A 107 -3.43 17.42 6.56
C GLY A 107 -2.58 16.81 5.44
N PHE A 108 -1.43 16.27 5.82
CA PHE A 108 -0.40 15.72 4.93
C PHE A 108 -0.92 14.85 3.78
N PHE A 109 -1.82 13.90 4.09
CA PHE A 109 -2.32 12.98 3.07
C PHE A 109 -3.25 13.66 2.06
N GLY A 110 -4.04 14.64 2.51
CA GLY A 110 -4.87 15.47 1.63
C GLY A 110 -4.05 16.32 0.68
N ILE A 111 -2.96 16.94 1.19
CA ILE A 111 -2.02 17.72 0.37
C ILE A 111 -1.40 16.83 -0.71
N LEU A 112 -0.90 15.65 -0.35
CA LEU A 112 -0.30 14.73 -1.32
C LEU A 112 -1.32 14.22 -2.34
N THR A 113 -2.56 14.00 -1.92
CA THR A 113 -3.64 13.62 -2.84
C THR A 113 -3.87 14.71 -3.88
N LEU A 114 -3.98 15.97 -3.45
CA LEU A 114 -4.19 17.10 -4.35
C LEU A 114 -2.99 17.30 -5.30
N ILE A 115 -1.76 17.23 -4.77
CA ILE A 115 -0.53 17.30 -5.58
C ILE A 115 -0.53 16.19 -6.65
N ALA A 116 -0.88 14.96 -6.29
CA ALA A 116 -0.91 13.83 -7.22
C ALA A 116 -1.90 14.07 -8.37
N LEU A 117 -3.11 14.53 -8.06
CA LEU A 117 -4.15 14.78 -9.06
C LEU A 117 -3.77 15.93 -10.02
N ILE A 118 -3.22 17.03 -9.49
CA ILE A 118 -2.72 18.15 -10.30
C ILE A 118 -1.57 17.67 -11.20
N TYR A 119 -0.60 16.94 -10.63
CA TYR A 119 0.53 16.42 -11.40
C TYR A 119 0.06 15.48 -12.51
N PHE A 120 -0.88 14.59 -12.24
CA PHE A 120 -1.42 13.68 -13.27
C PHE A 120 -2.12 14.45 -14.39
N GLN A 121 -2.85 15.51 -14.07
CA GLN A 121 -3.47 16.36 -15.09
C GLN A 121 -2.42 17.09 -15.93
N GLU A 122 -1.41 17.72 -15.33
CA GLU A 122 -0.31 18.40 -16.05
C GLU A 122 0.48 17.44 -16.95
N GLN A 123 0.63 16.18 -16.51
CA GLN A 123 1.29 15.14 -17.30
C GLN A 123 0.40 14.53 -18.38
N ASN A 124 -0.85 14.95 -18.52
CA ASN A 124 -1.84 14.37 -19.46
C ASN A 124 -2.01 12.86 -19.24
N VAL A 125 -2.16 12.43 -17.99
CA VAL A 125 -2.43 11.03 -17.63
C VAL A 125 -3.83 10.65 -18.08
N GLN A 126 -3.99 9.51 -18.77
CA GLN A 126 -5.28 8.99 -19.20
C GLN A 126 -5.91 8.05 -18.17
N TRP A 127 -5.09 7.23 -17.52
CA TRP A 127 -5.51 6.35 -16.43
C TRP A 127 -4.67 6.59 -15.20
N ALA A 128 -5.30 6.76 -14.05
CA ALA A 128 -4.60 6.84 -12.77
C ALA A 128 -5.11 5.76 -11.79
N ILE A 129 -4.18 5.00 -11.24
CA ILE A 129 -4.44 4.02 -10.18
C ILE A 129 -4.21 4.72 -8.85
N ILE A 130 -5.27 4.80 -8.03
CA ILE A 130 -5.27 5.54 -6.78
C ILE A 130 -5.48 4.58 -5.62
N GLU A 131 -4.48 4.44 -4.76
CA GLU A 131 -4.58 3.68 -3.52
C GLU A 131 -5.22 4.53 -2.43
N VAL A 132 -6.27 4.02 -1.79
CA VAL A 132 -6.87 4.60 -0.58
C VAL A 132 -5.88 4.57 0.58
N GLY A 133 -5.75 5.67 1.30
CA GLY A 133 -4.94 5.71 2.53
C GLY A 133 -5.56 4.85 3.63
N ILE A 134 -6.75 5.22 4.10
CA ILE A 134 -7.46 4.51 5.18
C ILE A 134 -8.97 4.50 4.90
N GLY A 135 -9.57 3.32 4.97
CA GLY A 135 -11.02 3.16 4.82
C GLY A 135 -11.46 3.25 3.36
N GLY A 136 -12.02 4.35 2.97
CA GLY A 136 -12.54 4.66 1.65
C GLY A 136 -13.54 5.81 1.68
N LYS A 137 -14.69 5.67 2.34
CA LYS A 137 -15.80 6.64 2.37
C LYS A 137 -15.38 8.06 2.74
N ILE A 138 -14.47 8.19 3.72
CA ILE A 138 -14.00 9.48 4.25
C ILE A 138 -12.54 9.78 3.87
N ASP A 139 -11.92 8.93 3.05
CA ASP A 139 -10.53 9.10 2.65
C ASP A 139 -10.37 10.29 1.69
N PRO A 140 -9.30 11.09 1.80
CA PRO A 140 -9.02 12.18 0.87
C PRO A 140 -9.04 11.76 -0.60
N THR A 141 -8.61 10.54 -0.92
CA THR A 141 -8.64 10.03 -2.31
C THR A 141 -10.06 9.83 -2.86
N ASN A 142 -11.09 9.81 -1.99
CA ASN A 142 -12.48 9.66 -2.42
C ASN A 142 -13.09 10.93 -3.07
N ILE A 143 -12.23 11.90 -3.36
CA ILE A 143 -12.57 13.07 -4.18
C ILE A 143 -12.77 12.71 -5.65
N ILE A 144 -12.16 11.63 -6.12
CA ILE A 144 -12.24 11.18 -7.51
C ILE A 144 -13.54 10.41 -7.79
N ASP A 145 -13.98 10.43 -9.05
CA ASP A 145 -15.03 9.56 -9.56
C ASP A 145 -14.40 8.37 -10.29
N ALA A 146 -14.34 7.25 -9.58
CA ALA A 146 -13.64 6.07 -10.07
C ALA A 146 -14.43 5.35 -11.17
N THR A 147 -13.80 5.12 -12.33
CA THR A 147 -14.32 4.25 -13.39
C THR A 147 -14.41 2.81 -12.92
N TYR A 148 -13.40 2.36 -12.18
CA TYR A 148 -13.34 1.02 -11.58
C TYR A 148 -12.96 1.11 -10.11
N ALA A 149 -13.69 0.39 -9.26
CA ALA A 149 -13.42 0.27 -7.83
C ALA A 149 -12.95 -1.14 -7.49
N ILE A 150 -11.90 -1.25 -6.67
CA ILE A 150 -11.31 -2.54 -6.29
C ILE A 150 -11.22 -2.65 -4.77
N ILE A 151 -11.74 -3.74 -4.21
CA ILE A 151 -11.62 -4.07 -2.79
C ILE A 151 -10.75 -5.32 -2.63
N THR A 152 -9.54 -5.15 -2.08
CA THR A 152 -8.55 -6.24 -2.01
C THR A 152 -8.83 -7.23 -0.89
N SER A 153 -9.00 -6.76 0.33
CA SER A 153 -9.30 -7.60 1.49
C SER A 153 -10.06 -6.81 2.56
N ILE A 154 -10.80 -7.52 3.40
CA ILE A 154 -11.49 -6.96 4.57
C ILE A 154 -10.98 -7.66 5.82
N GLY A 155 -10.42 -6.89 6.71
CA GLY A 155 -9.88 -7.35 7.99
C GLY A 155 -9.86 -6.24 9.03
N LYS A 156 -9.52 -6.57 10.26
CA LYS A 156 -9.50 -5.63 11.38
C LYS A 156 -8.21 -4.82 11.38
N ASP A 157 -8.31 -3.56 11.00
CA ASP A 157 -7.27 -2.55 11.12
C ASP A 157 -7.92 -1.17 11.27
N HIS A 158 -7.22 -0.20 11.87
CA HIS A 158 -7.72 1.16 12.10
C HIS A 158 -9.13 1.20 12.72
N GLN A 159 -9.37 0.33 13.71
CA GLN A 159 -10.70 0.16 14.34
C GLN A 159 -11.18 1.42 15.08
N ASP A 160 -10.27 2.27 15.49
CA ASP A 160 -10.52 3.61 16.06
C ASP A 160 -11.20 4.57 15.07
N ARG A 161 -11.02 4.34 13.76
CA ARG A 161 -11.52 5.20 12.69
C ARG A 161 -12.58 4.56 11.80
N LEU A 162 -12.51 3.24 11.60
CA LEU A 162 -13.31 2.52 10.61
C LEU A 162 -14.45 1.70 11.22
N GLY A 163 -14.46 1.56 12.55
CA GLY A 163 -15.40 0.71 13.27
C GLY A 163 -14.77 -0.58 13.80
N LYS A 164 -15.47 -1.20 14.75
CA LYS A 164 -14.98 -2.37 15.52
C LYS A 164 -15.20 -3.70 14.79
N THR A 165 -16.13 -3.74 13.86
CA THR A 165 -16.54 -4.94 13.13
C THR A 165 -16.05 -4.94 11.68
N THR A 166 -15.88 -6.12 11.12
CA THR A 166 -15.55 -6.26 9.68
C THR A 166 -16.67 -5.75 8.77
N SER A 167 -17.89 -5.73 9.24
CA SER A 167 -19.06 -5.18 8.55
C SER A 167 -18.95 -3.65 8.39
N GLU A 168 -18.65 -2.94 9.48
CA GLU A 168 -18.42 -1.49 9.46
C GLU A 168 -17.22 -1.13 8.57
N ILE A 169 -16.12 -1.89 8.69
CA ILE A 169 -14.92 -1.71 7.88
C ILE A 169 -15.23 -1.93 6.38
N LEU A 170 -16.04 -2.93 6.04
CA LEU A 170 -16.51 -3.17 4.67
C LEU A 170 -17.30 -1.97 4.15
N HIS A 171 -18.29 -1.47 4.92
CA HIS A 171 -19.09 -0.31 4.54
C HIS A 171 -18.21 0.93 4.26
N GLN A 172 -17.19 1.18 5.11
CA GLN A 172 -16.23 2.26 4.87
C GLN A 172 -15.47 2.10 3.54
N LYS A 173 -15.10 0.86 3.19
CA LYS A 173 -14.33 0.60 1.96
C LYS A 173 -15.21 0.65 0.72
N LEU A 174 -16.43 0.17 0.78
CA LEU A 174 -17.40 0.28 -0.31
C LEU A 174 -17.76 1.73 -0.63
N GLY A 175 -17.52 2.67 0.27
CA GLY A 175 -17.70 4.10 0.03
C GLY A 175 -16.88 4.71 -1.12
N ILE A 176 -15.94 3.95 -1.72
CA ILE A 176 -15.25 4.37 -2.96
C ILE A 176 -16.07 4.10 -4.22
N VAL A 177 -17.14 3.29 -4.12
CA VAL A 177 -18.04 3.01 -5.23
C VAL A 177 -18.99 4.20 -5.39
N LYS A 178 -19.04 4.73 -6.60
CA LYS A 178 -19.85 5.89 -6.98
C LYS A 178 -20.92 5.46 -7.99
N PRO A 179 -22.00 6.23 -8.20
CA PRO A 179 -22.97 5.95 -9.27
C PRO A 179 -22.33 5.83 -10.66
N THR A 180 -21.23 6.54 -10.89
CA THR A 180 -20.46 6.54 -12.14
C THR A 180 -19.51 5.34 -12.29
N THR A 181 -19.32 4.53 -11.23
CA THR A 181 -18.44 3.37 -11.24
C THR A 181 -19.00 2.26 -12.12
N LYS A 182 -18.28 1.92 -13.21
CA LYS A 182 -18.71 0.90 -14.18
C LYS A 182 -18.65 -0.52 -13.62
N ASN A 183 -17.54 -0.86 -12.94
CA ASN A 183 -17.35 -2.17 -12.34
C ASN A 183 -16.73 -2.07 -10.95
N VAL A 184 -17.19 -2.96 -10.06
CA VAL A 184 -16.64 -3.18 -8.74
C VAL A 184 -16.00 -4.56 -8.69
N PHE A 185 -14.72 -4.62 -8.35
CA PHE A 185 -13.98 -5.88 -8.23
C PHE A 185 -13.65 -6.17 -6.77
N ILE A 186 -13.88 -7.39 -6.34
CA ILE A 186 -13.64 -7.79 -4.95
C ILE A 186 -12.87 -9.13 -4.91
N SER A 187 -11.96 -9.27 -3.97
CA SER A 187 -11.25 -10.54 -3.74
C SER A 187 -12.24 -11.68 -3.44
N GLY A 188 -12.08 -12.79 -4.13
CA GLY A 188 -12.90 -13.98 -3.95
C GLY A 188 -12.74 -14.66 -2.58
N ASN A 189 -11.68 -14.33 -1.84
CA ASN A 189 -11.40 -14.87 -0.51
C ASN A 189 -12.22 -14.19 0.62
N LEU A 190 -13.08 -13.23 0.27
CA LEU A 190 -14.03 -12.64 1.21
C LEU A 190 -14.98 -13.73 1.76
N ASN A 191 -15.29 -13.67 3.08
CA ASN A 191 -16.20 -14.64 3.68
C ASN A 191 -17.66 -14.41 3.24
N ASN A 192 -18.48 -15.47 3.31
CA ASN A 192 -19.86 -15.45 2.82
C ASN A 192 -20.75 -14.43 3.54
N LYS A 193 -20.50 -14.14 4.84
CA LYS A 193 -21.27 -13.13 5.59
C LYS A 193 -21.11 -11.75 4.98
N LEU A 194 -19.86 -11.38 4.65
CA LEU A 194 -19.57 -10.09 4.02
C LEU A 194 -20.05 -10.04 2.57
N LYS A 195 -20.01 -11.16 1.83
CA LYS A 195 -20.60 -11.23 0.47
C LYS A 195 -22.11 -10.98 0.51
N LYS A 196 -22.84 -11.64 1.42
CA LYS A 196 -24.26 -11.38 1.62
C LYS A 196 -24.56 -9.92 1.96
N GLN A 197 -23.74 -9.29 2.81
CA GLN A 197 -23.89 -7.87 3.12
C GLN A 197 -23.73 -7.00 1.86
N ILE A 198 -22.73 -7.27 1.01
CA ILE A 198 -22.53 -6.55 -0.25
C ILE A 198 -23.74 -6.65 -1.15
N ASP A 199 -24.31 -7.85 -1.28
CA ASP A 199 -25.52 -8.09 -2.07
C ASP A 199 -26.72 -7.32 -1.49
N MET A 200 -26.89 -7.32 -0.17
CA MET A 200 -27.96 -6.58 0.54
C MET A 200 -27.82 -5.06 0.39
N GLU A 201 -26.59 -4.53 0.27
CA GLU A 201 -26.31 -3.11 0.00
C GLU A 201 -26.50 -2.77 -1.49
N GLY A 202 -26.95 -3.72 -2.33
CA GLY A 202 -27.30 -3.51 -3.74
C GLY A 202 -26.11 -3.52 -4.71
N TYR A 203 -24.91 -3.84 -4.24
CA TYR A 203 -23.74 -3.94 -5.10
C TYR A 203 -23.71 -5.26 -5.87
N LYS A 204 -23.28 -5.21 -7.15
CA LYS A 204 -23.08 -6.39 -8.01
C LYS A 204 -21.61 -6.51 -8.43
N PRO A 205 -20.73 -6.92 -7.51
CA PRO A 205 -19.29 -6.95 -7.80
C PRO A 205 -18.92 -8.18 -8.63
N ILE A 206 -17.80 -8.03 -9.35
CA ILE A 206 -17.09 -9.13 -9.99
C ILE A 206 -16.07 -9.67 -8.97
N TYR A 207 -16.30 -10.90 -8.53
CA TYR A 207 -15.37 -11.57 -7.63
C TYR A 207 -14.23 -12.24 -8.40
N SER A 208 -12.98 -12.11 -7.91
CA SER A 208 -11.91 -12.98 -8.37
C SER A 208 -12.16 -14.43 -7.90
N SER A 209 -11.56 -15.41 -8.55
CA SER A 209 -11.65 -16.80 -8.08
C SER A 209 -11.05 -16.93 -6.69
N ARG A 210 -11.73 -17.67 -5.81
CA ARG A 210 -11.22 -17.99 -4.47
C ARG A 210 -10.00 -18.89 -4.58
N LEU A 211 -8.94 -18.54 -3.88
CA LEU A 211 -7.73 -19.35 -3.77
C LEU A 211 -7.63 -19.93 -2.36
N ILE A 212 -7.53 -21.27 -2.28
CA ILE A 212 -7.35 -22.00 -1.03
C ILE A 212 -5.90 -22.47 -0.99
N ASN A 213 -5.27 -22.39 0.18
CA ASN A 213 -3.89 -22.85 0.40
C ASN A 213 -2.86 -22.24 -0.56
N GLN A 214 -3.04 -20.95 -0.88
CA GLN A 214 -2.06 -20.19 -1.65
C GLN A 214 -1.47 -19.06 -0.81
N PRO A 215 -0.22 -18.63 -1.11
CA PRO A 215 0.36 -17.42 -0.55
C PRO A 215 -0.51 -16.18 -0.85
N TYR A 216 -0.52 -15.20 0.06
CA TYR A 216 -1.35 -14.00 -0.09
C TYR A 216 -1.09 -13.20 -1.37
N TYR A 217 0.15 -13.23 -1.87
CA TYR A 217 0.49 -12.54 -3.12
C TYR A 217 -0.17 -13.16 -4.35
N GLN A 218 -0.48 -14.46 -4.32
CA GLN A 218 -1.24 -15.11 -5.41
C GLN A 218 -2.70 -14.64 -5.43
N GLU A 219 -3.29 -14.34 -4.27
CA GLU A 219 -4.64 -13.77 -4.18
C GLU A 219 -4.69 -12.38 -4.84
N ASN A 220 -3.68 -11.53 -4.56
CA ASN A 220 -3.54 -10.22 -5.19
C ASN A 220 -3.35 -10.33 -6.72
N LYS A 221 -2.46 -11.24 -7.18
CA LYS A 221 -2.24 -11.51 -8.61
C LYS A 221 -3.52 -11.94 -9.30
N LYS A 222 -4.29 -12.83 -8.68
CA LYS A 222 -5.56 -13.32 -9.24
C LYS A 222 -6.61 -12.21 -9.36
N LEU A 223 -6.71 -11.35 -8.35
CA LEU A 223 -7.59 -10.19 -8.40
C LEU A 223 -7.19 -9.25 -9.55
N VAL A 224 -5.91 -8.94 -9.70
CA VAL A 224 -5.39 -8.12 -10.80
C VAL A 224 -5.73 -8.72 -12.16
N LEU A 225 -5.48 -10.02 -12.37
CA LEU A 225 -5.84 -10.69 -13.62
C LEU A 225 -7.34 -10.64 -13.91
N THR A 226 -8.18 -10.75 -12.87
CA THR A 226 -9.63 -10.62 -13.02
C THR A 226 -10.00 -9.19 -13.46
N VAL A 227 -9.39 -8.15 -12.87
CA VAL A 227 -9.59 -6.77 -13.30
C VAL A 227 -9.19 -6.60 -14.77
N ILE A 228 -7.97 -6.95 -15.13
CA ILE A 228 -7.44 -6.76 -16.49
C ILE A 228 -8.31 -7.49 -17.53
N SER A 229 -8.65 -8.76 -17.31
CA SER A 229 -9.42 -9.57 -18.25
C SER A 229 -10.88 -9.08 -18.45
N LYS A 230 -11.40 -8.25 -17.56
CA LYS A 230 -12.78 -7.74 -17.63
C LYS A 230 -12.87 -6.28 -18.05
N THR A 231 -11.76 -5.54 -18.02
CA THR A 231 -11.76 -4.09 -18.27
C THR A 231 -10.86 -3.63 -19.40
N PHE A 232 -9.77 -4.34 -19.69
CA PHE A 232 -8.78 -4.02 -20.71
C PHE A 232 -8.65 -5.20 -21.68
N LEU A 233 -9.71 -5.40 -22.48
CA LEU A 233 -9.85 -6.58 -23.36
C LEU A 233 -8.76 -6.66 -24.42
N GLU A 234 -8.14 -5.54 -24.77
CA GLU A 234 -7.01 -5.44 -25.70
C GLU A 234 -5.70 -6.00 -25.12
N ILE A 235 -5.61 -6.18 -23.78
CA ILE A 235 -4.39 -6.67 -23.16
C ILE A 235 -4.35 -8.19 -23.18
N ASN A 236 -3.27 -8.74 -23.75
CA ASN A 236 -3.03 -10.18 -23.75
C ASN A 236 -2.76 -10.69 -22.31
N ILE A 237 -3.57 -11.63 -21.84
CA ILE A 237 -3.49 -12.16 -20.47
C ILE A 237 -2.18 -12.89 -20.19
N LYS A 238 -1.58 -13.56 -21.19
CA LYS A 238 -0.25 -14.21 -21.02
C LYS A 238 0.83 -13.15 -20.80
N GLN A 239 0.77 -12.04 -21.53
CA GLN A 239 1.67 -10.89 -21.34
C GLN A 239 1.45 -10.24 -19.96
N ALA A 240 0.21 -10.00 -19.54
CA ALA A 240 -0.11 -9.49 -18.21
C ALA A 240 0.44 -10.38 -17.10
N LEU A 241 0.31 -11.72 -17.23
CA LEU A 241 0.83 -12.68 -16.28
C LEU A 241 2.37 -12.65 -16.21
N LYS A 242 3.06 -12.50 -17.33
CA LYS A 242 4.51 -12.32 -17.37
C LYS A 242 4.92 -11.05 -16.62
N ILE A 243 4.30 -9.91 -16.91
CA ILE A 243 4.56 -8.64 -16.23
C ILE A 243 4.35 -8.76 -14.72
N ILE A 244 3.24 -9.39 -14.28
CA ILE A 244 2.96 -9.64 -12.87
C ILE A 244 4.10 -10.45 -12.20
N ASN A 245 4.62 -11.47 -12.86
CA ASN A 245 5.66 -12.31 -12.30
C ASN A 245 7.02 -11.62 -12.26
N ASP A 246 7.31 -10.76 -13.22
CA ASP A 246 8.55 -10.00 -13.32
C ASP A 246 8.53 -8.75 -12.41
N THR A 247 7.34 -8.33 -11.95
CA THR A 247 7.19 -7.15 -11.09
C THR A 247 7.52 -7.47 -9.63
N ASN A 248 8.62 -6.92 -9.12
CA ASN A 248 8.96 -7.00 -7.70
C ASN A 248 8.16 -5.98 -6.89
N ILE A 249 7.40 -6.43 -5.90
CA ILE A 249 6.69 -5.58 -4.95
C ILE A 249 7.52 -5.48 -3.67
N ARG A 250 8.18 -4.36 -3.47
CA ARG A 250 9.05 -4.12 -2.32
C ARG A 250 8.31 -4.35 -1.00
N LEU A 251 9.02 -4.97 -0.05
CA LEU A 251 8.52 -5.26 1.30
C LEU A 251 7.26 -6.16 1.32
N ARG A 252 7.09 -7.02 0.31
CA ARG A 252 6.01 -8.01 0.26
C ARG A 252 6.57 -9.39 -0.04
N PHE A 253 6.97 -10.10 1.03
CA PHE A 253 7.68 -11.38 0.96
C PHE A 253 8.94 -11.28 0.09
N GLU A 254 9.61 -10.14 0.16
CA GLU A 254 10.78 -9.81 -0.63
C GLU A 254 11.99 -10.55 -0.07
N LYS A 255 12.74 -11.25 -0.95
CA LYS A 255 13.87 -12.09 -0.58
C LYS A 255 15.18 -11.40 -0.94
N TYR A 256 16.10 -11.35 0.01
CA TYR A 256 17.50 -10.98 -0.20
C TYR A 256 18.42 -12.13 0.17
N GLN A 257 19.48 -12.31 -0.62
CA GLN A 257 20.60 -13.17 -0.28
C GLN A 257 21.77 -12.28 0.10
N ILE A 258 22.25 -12.39 1.34
CA ILE A 258 23.38 -11.63 1.86
C ILE A 258 24.34 -12.62 2.48
N ASN A 259 25.52 -12.81 1.84
CA ASN A 259 26.45 -13.87 2.17
C ASN A 259 25.76 -15.25 2.17
N ASP A 260 25.87 -16.03 3.24
CA ASP A 260 25.23 -17.33 3.42
C ASP A 260 23.78 -17.25 3.97
N LYS A 261 23.25 -16.03 4.16
CA LYS A 261 21.96 -15.79 4.82
C LYS A 261 20.88 -15.42 3.83
N THR A 262 19.69 -16.01 4.00
CA THR A 262 18.46 -15.62 3.30
C THR A 262 17.61 -14.77 4.22
N ILE A 263 17.34 -13.53 3.81
CA ILE A 263 16.55 -12.57 4.58
C ILE A 263 15.25 -12.29 3.83
N TYR A 264 14.13 -12.46 4.52
CA TYR A 264 12.81 -12.13 4.01
C TYR A 264 12.34 -10.82 4.66
N PHE A 265 11.87 -9.88 3.82
CA PHE A 265 11.25 -8.64 4.25
C PHE A 265 9.76 -8.68 3.95
N ASP A 266 8.93 -8.41 4.97
CA ASP A 266 7.48 -8.31 4.80
C ASP A 266 6.87 -7.28 5.73
N ALA A 267 6.13 -6.32 5.19
CA ALA A 267 5.51 -5.24 5.96
C ALA A 267 4.14 -5.61 6.55
N ALA A 268 3.95 -6.86 6.96
CA ALA A 268 2.77 -7.28 7.71
C ALA A 268 2.77 -6.61 9.10
N HIS A 269 1.76 -5.79 9.39
CA HIS A 269 1.70 -4.92 10.57
C HIS A 269 0.35 -4.97 11.32
N ASN A 270 -0.54 -5.85 10.91
CA ASN A 270 -1.80 -6.13 11.58
C ASN A 270 -2.01 -7.64 11.69
N ILE A 271 -2.98 -8.07 12.52
CA ILE A 271 -3.20 -9.50 12.83
C ILE A 271 -3.45 -10.32 11.56
N ASP A 272 -4.28 -9.82 10.65
CA ASP A 272 -4.60 -10.53 9.42
C ASP A 272 -3.41 -10.60 8.46
N GLY A 273 -2.59 -9.53 8.39
CA GLY A 273 -1.33 -9.50 7.64
C GLY A 273 -0.32 -10.52 8.18
N ILE A 274 -0.09 -10.55 9.50
CA ILE A 274 0.81 -11.53 10.13
C ILE A 274 0.32 -12.97 9.92
N LYS A 275 -0.99 -13.23 10.05
CA LYS A 275 -1.55 -14.56 9.75
C LYS A 275 -1.32 -14.96 8.28
N ALA A 276 -1.51 -14.03 7.35
CA ALA A 276 -1.28 -14.26 5.93
C ALA A 276 0.21 -14.51 5.63
N LEU A 277 1.13 -13.78 6.29
CA LEU A 277 2.56 -14.02 6.22
C LEU A 277 2.94 -15.40 6.76
N ILE A 278 2.45 -15.79 7.95
CA ILE A 278 2.70 -17.11 8.53
C ILE A 278 2.20 -18.23 7.61
N LYS A 279 0.99 -18.08 7.04
CA LYS A 279 0.46 -19.02 6.06
C LYS A 279 1.38 -19.12 4.83
N THR A 280 1.88 -17.99 4.35
CA THR A 280 2.80 -17.92 3.22
C THR A 280 4.13 -18.63 3.50
N LEU A 281 4.72 -18.41 4.68
CA LEU A 281 5.93 -19.12 5.13
C LEU A 281 5.71 -20.63 5.13
N LYS A 282 4.60 -21.09 5.72
CA LYS A 282 4.26 -22.54 5.78
C LYS A 282 4.10 -23.16 4.40
N ILE A 283 3.38 -22.50 3.49
CA ILE A 283 3.15 -22.98 2.12
C ILE A 283 4.48 -23.10 1.36
N ASN A 284 5.38 -22.13 1.53
CA ASN A 284 6.70 -22.15 0.90
C ASN A 284 7.73 -23.01 1.66
N LYS A 285 7.33 -23.69 2.74
CA LYS A 285 8.19 -24.50 3.60
C LYS A 285 9.39 -23.72 4.15
N ILE A 286 9.18 -22.43 4.50
CA ILE A 286 10.21 -21.54 5.05
C ILE A 286 9.98 -21.44 6.55
N ILE A 287 11.02 -21.78 7.31
CA ILE A 287 11.03 -21.70 8.78
C ILE A 287 12.08 -20.66 9.17
N PRO A 288 11.68 -19.44 9.54
CA PRO A 288 12.62 -18.44 10.03
C PRO A 288 13.26 -18.92 11.33
N GLN A 289 14.59 -18.94 11.37
CA GLN A 289 15.35 -19.27 12.58
C GLN A 289 15.40 -18.08 13.54
N GLN A 290 15.21 -16.88 12.98
CA GLN A 290 15.11 -15.63 13.75
C GLN A 290 14.09 -14.69 13.10
N ILE A 291 13.37 -13.96 13.93
CA ILE A 291 12.48 -12.88 13.49
C ILE A 291 12.95 -11.57 14.12
N ILE A 292 13.17 -10.55 13.29
CA ILE A 292 13.44 -9.18 13.75
C ILE A 292 12.16 -8.37 13.50
N PHE A 293 11.58 -7.86 14.57
CA PHE A 293 10.23 -7.33 14.56
C PHE A 293 10.13 -5.93 15.16
N SER A 294 9.36 -5.06 14.53
CA SER A 294 8.92 -3.79 15.09
C SER A 294 7.53 -3.43 14.58
N CYS A 295 6.75 -2.73 15.41
CA CYS A 295 5.46 -2.19 14.98
C CYS A 295 5.11 -0.89 15.72
N LEU A 296 3.98 -0.28 15.38
CA LEU A 296 3.44 0.85 16.13
C LEU A 296 2.66 0.36 17.35
N LYS A 297 2.68 1.14 18.43
CA LYS A 297 1.99 0.83 19.70
C LYS A 297 0.51 0.52 19.53
N ASN A 298 -0.17 1.21 18.61
CA ASN A 298 -1.60 1.03 18.35
C ASN A 298 -1.96 -0.22 17.51
N LYS A 299 -0.98 -1.05 17.13
CA LYS A 299 -1.18 -2.27 16.32
C LYS A 299 -1.28 -3.55 17.17
N TYR A 300 -1.54 -3.43 18.47
CA TYR A 300 -1.64 -4.56 19.41
C TYR A 300 -0.39 -5.47 19.40
N PRO A 301 0.80 -4.94 19.76
CA PRO A 301 2.09 -5.63 19.65
C PRO A 301 2.11 -7.04 20.21
N GLN A 302 1.56 -7.23 21.41
CA GLN A 302 1.53 -8.54 22.09
C GLN A 302 0.81 -9.62 21.27
N LYS A 303 -0.29 -9.24 20.60
CA LYS A 303 -1.04 -10.18 19.74
C LYS A 303 -0.25 -10.55 18.49
N LEU A 304 0.48 -9.59 17.91
CA LEU A 304 1.32 -9.83 16.73
C LEU A 304 2.50 -10.75 17.10
N ILE A 305 3.20 -10.47 18.20
CA ILE A 305 4.29 -11.29 18.72
C ILE A 305 3.81 -12.71 19.03
N SER A 306 2.68 -12.87 19.71
CA SER A 306 2.07 -14.17 19.98
C SER A 306 1.74 -14.96 18.72
N CYS A 307 1.35 -14.28 17.63
CA CYS A 307 1.18 -14.94 16.34
C CYS A 307 2.52 -15.38 15.73
N LEU A 308 3.56 -14.54 15.79
CA LEU A 308 4.90 -14.83 15.24
C LEU A 308 5.60 -15.98 15.98
N LYS A 309 5.40 -16.13 17.27
CA LYS A 309 5.90 -17.27 18.07
C LYS A 309 5.44 -18.64 17.55
N LYS A 310 4.40 -18.70 16.72
CA LYS A 310 3.97 -19.94 16.05
C LYS A 310 4.92 -20.45 14.97
N VAL A 311 5.91 -19.65 14.57
CA VAL A 311 6.89 -20.00 13.53
C VAL A 311 8.34 -19.87 14.00
N SER A 312 8.62 -19.06 15.02
CA SER A 312 9.94 -18.99 15.67
C SER A 312 9.79 -18.39 17.07
N ASP A 313 10.45 -18.98 18.06
CA ASP A 313 10.55 -18.41 19.41
C ASP A 313 11.65 -17.33 19.52
N ASN A 314 12.60 -17.33 18.58
CA ASN A 314 13.68 -16.35 18.53
C ASN A 314 13.20 -15.06 17.85
N ILE A 315 12.64 -14.13 18.64
CA ILE A 315 12.13 -12.84 18.18
C ILE A 315 12.88 -11.72 18.85
N ILE A 316 13.62 -10.93 18.05
CA ILE A 316 14.24 -9.67 18.50
C ILE A 316 13.23 -8.54 18.24
N ILE A 317 12.91 -7.79 19.28
CA ILE A 317 12.00 -6.62 19.19
C ILE A 317 12.86 -5.38 19.03
N CYS A 318 12.62 -4.62 17.94
CA CYS A 318 13.32 -3.38 17.67
C CYS A 318 12.38 -2.16 17.78
N SER A 319 12.95 -1.02 18.16
CA SER A 319 12.34 0.29 17.94
C SER A 319 12.51 0.71 16.46
N ASN A 320 11.79 1.72 16.03
CA ASN A 320 11.94 2.33 14.70
C ASN A 320 11.84 3.86 14.78
N SER A 321 12.11 4.55 13.69
CA SER A 321 12.14 6.02 13.62
C SER A 321 10.79 6.71 13.91
N ASN A 322 9.67 5.98 13.90
CA ASN A 322 8.37 6.56 14.19
C ASN A 322 8.16 6.78 15.70
N LEU A 323 7.72 7.96 16.10
CA LEU A 323 7.48 8.33 17.51
C LEU A 323 6.49 7.40 18.24
N ASN A 324 5.58 6.76 17.49
CA ASN A 324 4.63 5.78 18.04
C ASN A 324 5.15 4.33 17.95
N SER A 325 6.44 4.12 17.74
CA SER A 325 7.08 2.79 17.75
C SER A 325 6.96 2.13 19.11
N ILE A 326 6.91 0.78 19.12
CA ILE A 326 7.18 0.02 20.34
C ILE A 326 8.63 0.24 20.79
N THR A 327 8.88 0.08 22.08
CA THR A 327 10.23 0.11 22.65
C THR A 327 10.92 -1.23 22.37
N GLY A 328 12.19 -1.18 21.97
CA GLY A 328 12.99 -2.35 21.67
C GLY A 328 14.45 -1.96 21.40
N GLU A 329 15.25 -2.92 20.94
CA GLU A 329 16.65 -2.69 20.56
C GLU A 329 16.74 -1.77 19.33
N ILE A 330 17.89 -1.10 19.18
CA ILE A 330 18.22 -0.43 17.93
C ILE A 330 18.70 -1.50 16.94
N PHE A 331 18.20 -1.46 15.70
CA PHE A 331 18.63 -2.42 14.69
C PHE A 331 20.12 -2.26 14.40
N ASP A 332 20.85 -3.36 14.54
CA ASP A 332 22.27 -3.47 14.21
C ASP A 332 22.49 -4.73 13.34
N TYR A 333 23.02 -4.53 12.14
CA TYR A 333 23.24 -5.62 11.19
C TYR A 333 24.28 -6.62 11.68
N GLN A 334 25.43 -6.14 12.23
CA GLN A 334 26.48 -7.02 12.68
C GLN A 334 25.99 -7.92 13.82
N LYS A 335 25.41 -7.30 14.84
CA LYS A 335 24.88 -8.03 16.00
C LYS A 335 23.74 -8.98 15.63
N MET A 336 22.78 -8.51 14.85
CA MET A 336 21.49 -9.23 14.65
C MET A 336 21.51 -10.17 13.45
N ILE A 337 22.38 -9.94 12.48
CA ILE A 337 22.41 -10.72 11.24
C ILE A 337 23.80 -11.33 10.99
N GLU A 338 24.84 -10.52 10.91
CA GLU A 338 26.16 -10.98 10.45
C GLU A 338 26.81 -11.98 11.42
N CYS A 339 26.84 -11.66 12.70
CA CYS A 339 27.52 -12.44 13.73
C CYS A 339 26.72 -13.65 14.24
N ASN A 340 25.47 -13.83 13.84
CA ASN A 340 24.67 -14.97 14.30
C ASN A 340 24.75 -16.17 13.35
N ALA A 341 24.47 -17.36 13.89
CA ALA A 341 24.47 -18.61 13.13
C ALA A 341 23.22 -18.85 12.28
N HIS A 342 22.25 -17.98 12.35
CA HIS A 342 20.94 -18.17 11.69
C HIS A 342 21.02 -17.87 10.20
N LYS A 343 20.59 -18.83 9.37
CA LYS A 343 20.63 -18.73 7.91
C LYS A 343 19.35 -18.16 7.29
N ILE A 344 18.20 -18.33 7.96
CA ILE A 344 16.90 -17.83 7.48
C ILE A 344 16.36 -16.84 8.49
N ILE A 345 16.28 -15.57 8.08
CA ILE A 345 15.86 -14.46 8.93
C ILE A 345 14.63 -13.80 8.31
N LEU A 346 13.62 -13.52 9.14
CA LEU A 346 12.46 -12.72 8.76
C LEU A 346 12.54 -11.35 9.43
N ILE A 347 12.43 -10.28 8.65
CA ILE A 347 12.31 -8.90 9.15
C ILE A 347 10.91 -8.40 8.81
N THR A 348 10.09 -8.07 9.84
CA THR A 348 8.66 -7.78 9.63
C THR A 348 8.09 -6.80 10.66
N GLY A 349 6.85 -6.34 10.40
CA GLY A 349 5.97 -5.65 11.35
C GLY A 349 5.59 -4.22 10.97
N SER A 350 6.46 -3.40 10.41
CA SER A 350 6.15 -2.00 10.07
C SER A 350 6.89 -1.55 8.82
N CYS A 351 6.19 -0.82 7.92
CA CYS A 351 6.86 -0.19 6.79
C CYS A 351 7.95 0.80 7.23
N TYR A 352 7.75 1.54 8.32
CA TYR A 352 8.76 2.45 8.88
C TYR A 352 10.02 1.70 9.31
N PHE A 353 9.83 0.63 10.07
CA PHE A 353 10.96 -0.21 10.51
C PHE A 353 11.74 -0.81 9.33
N LEU A 354 11.03 -1.36 8.36
CA LEU A 354 11.68 -1.94 7.20
C LEU A 354 12.39 -0.90 6.34
N ALA A 355 11.89 0.33 6.30
CA ALA A 355 12.57 1.46 5.66
C ALA A 355 13.87 1.81 6.40
N ASP A 356 13.84 1.89 7.74
CA ASP A 356 15.03 2.14 8.56
C ASP A 356 16.09 1.06 8.32
N VAL A 357 15.69 -0.22 8.32
CA VAL A 357 16.59 -1.36 8.06
C VAL A 357 17.19 -1.29 6.66
N LEU A 358 16.39 -1.04 5.63
CA LEU A 358 16.89 -0.92 4.26
C LEU A 358 17.84 0.25 4.10
N ASN A 359 17.55 1.39 4.71
CA ASN A 359 18.43 2.56 4.70
C ASN A 359 19.77 2.25 5.39
N TYR A 360 19.73 1.59 6.55
CA TYR A 360 20.93 1.13 7.26
C TYR A 360 21.79 0.21 6.36
N LEU A 361 21.18 -0.83 5.76
CA LEU A 361 21.89 -1.80 4.92
C LEU A 361 22.52 -1.14 3.67
N ARG A 362 21.92 -0.08 3.15
CA ARG A 362 22.48 0.69 2.02
C ARG A 362 23.64 1.58 2.45
N THR A 363 23.47 2.34 3.52
CA THR A 363 24.54 3.22 4.04
C THR A 363 25.79 2.44 4.36
N LYS A 364 25.62 1.21 4.84
CA LYS A 364 26.73 0.26 5.08
C LYS A 364 27.18 -0.51 3.83
N LYS A 365 26.61 -0.23 2.64
CA LYS A 365 26.90 -0.92 1.37
C LYS A 365 26.71 -2.45 1.40
N ILE A 366 25.86 -2.95 2.31
CA ILE A 366 25.59 -4.38 2.48
C ILE A 366 24.66 -4.88 1.35
N ILE A 367 23.70 -4.05 0.93
CA ILE A 367 22.85 -4.30 -0.23
C ILE A 367 23.05 -3.19 -1.26
N MET A 368 23.14 -3.60 -2.53
CA MET A 368 23.03 -2.65 -3.63
C MET A 368 21.57 -2.45 -4.01
N ILE A 369 21.19 -1.21 -4.34
CA ILE A 369 19.91 -0.94 -4.96
C ILE A 369 19.97 -1.62 -6.34
N LYS A 370 19.13 -2.60 -6.62
CA LYS A 370 18.72 -2.80 -8.02
C LYS A 370 18.03 -1.49 -8.40
N LYS A 371 18.73 -0.60 -9.12
CA LYS A 371 18.10 0.55 -9.79
C LYS A 371 16.94 -0.07 -10.56
N GLY A 372 15.71 0.27 -10.18
CA GLY A 372 14.56 -0.04 -11.01
C GLY A 372 14.92 0.41 -12.42
N GLY A 373 14.79 -0.50 -13.38
CA GLY A 373 15.26 -0.27 -14.73
C GLY A 373 14.84 1.11 -15.24
N ASN A 374 15.76 1.73 -15.95
CA ASN A 374 15.59 2.97 -16.68
C ASN A 374 14.31 2.96 -17.52
#